data_8f8a6e393c63634b7ba30ca0edcbee9d
#
_entry.id   8f8a6e393c63634b7ba30ca0edcbee9d
#
_cell.length_a   1.000
_cell.length_b   1.000
_cell.length_c   1.000
_cell.angle_alpha   90.00
_cell.angle_beta   90.00
_cell.angle_gamma   90.00
#
_symmetry.space_group_name_H-M   'P 1'
#
loop_
_entity.id
_entity.type
_entity.pdbx_description
1 polymer ?
#
loop_
_entity_poly.entity_id
_entity_poly.type
_entity_poly.pdbx_seq_one_letter_code
_entity_poly.pdbx_strand_id
1 'polypeptide(L)' 'MKQNVLRGKIVEHGMTIGKFCECAGISRSSFDRKMSGSSEFTRDEISRIVTALNLSAEETCNIFFADEVT' A
#
# COMPACT_ATOMS: atom_id res chain seq x y z
N MET A 1 1.58 7.74 6.56
CA MET A 1 1.53 6.34 6.08
C MET A 1 2.78 5.58 6.49
N LYS A 2 2.64 4.34 6.84
CA LYS A 2 3.77 3.50 7.25
C LYS A 2 4.26 2.67 6.07
N GLN A 3 5.14 3.24 5.28
CA GLN A 3 5.64 2.60 4.06
C GLN A 3 6.34 1.27 4.33
N ASN A 4 7.11 1.21 5.43
CA ASN A 4 7.83 -0.03 5.76
C ASN A 4 6.88 -1.17 6.06
N VAL A 5 5.77 -0.89 6.72
CA VAL A 5 4.77 -1.91 7.03
C VAL A 5 4.14 -2.42 5.74
N LEU A 6 3.82 -1.51 4.82
CA LEU A 6 3.26 -1.91 3.53
C LEU A 6 4.23 -2.80 2.74
N ARG A 7 5.51 -2.42 2.69
CA ARG A 7 6.51 -3.24 2.02
C ARG A 7 6.62 -4.61 2.65
N GLY A 8 6.58 -4.67 3.98
CA GLY A 8 6.62 -5.94 4.68
C GLY A 8 5.48 -6.85 4.31
N LYS A 9 4.27 -6.29 4.17
CA LYS A 9 3.11 -7.07 3.76
C LYS A 9 3.27 -7.62 2.34
N ILE A 10 3.82 -6.83 1.43
CA ILE A 10 4.08 -7.29 0.07
C ILE A 10 5.04 -8.47 0.07
N VAL A 11 6.11 -8.36 0.85
CA VAL A 11 7.11 -9.43 0.95
C VAL A 11 6.50 -10.67 1.59
N GLU A 12 5.69 -10.51 2.63
CA GLU A 12 5.00 -11.64 3.28
C GLU A 12 4.15 -12.44 2.31
N HIS A 13 3.57 -11.76 1.32
CA HIS A 13 2.75 -12.43 0.31
C HIS A 13 3.59 -13.02 -0.83
N GLY A 14 4.91 -12.97 -0.71
CA GLY A 14 5.81 -13.55 -1.70
C GLY A 14 5.84 -12.79 -3.01
N MET A 15 5.46 -11.52 -3.01
CA MET A 15 5.44 -10.72 -4.21
C MET A 15 6.60 -9.75 -4.28
N THR A 16 7.06 -9.47 -5.50
CA THR A 16 7.96 -8.35 -5.75
C THR A 16 7.10 -7.09 -5.82
N ILE A 17 7.73 -5.94 -5.71
CA ILE A 17 7.01 -4.66 -5.85
C ILE A 17 6.35 -4.56 -7.23
N GLY A 18 7.05 -4.99 -8.28
CA GLY A 18 6.49 -4.97 -9.64
C GLY A 18 5.25 -5.85 -9.75
N LYS A 19 5.30 -7.05 -9.19
CA LYS A 19 4.15 -7.96 -9.22
C LYS A 19 2.98 -7.39 -8.43
N PHE A 20 3.26 -6.80 -7.28
CA PHE A 20 2.22 -6.16 -6.47
C PHE A 20 1.56 -5.02 -7.24
N CYS A 21 2.35 -4.20 -7.93
CA CYS A 21 1.80 -3.10 -8.73
C CYS A 21 0.85 -3.60 -9.81
N GLU A 22 1.21 -4.71 -10.46
CA GLU A 22 0.33 -5.34 -11.44
C GLU A 22 -1.00 -5.78 -10.81
N CYS A 23 -0.92 -6.41 -9.66
CA CYS A 23 -2.12 -6.90 -8.96
C CYS A 23 -3.01 -5.76 -8.51
N ALA A 24 -2.42 -4.66 -8.06
CA ALA A 24 -3.17 -3.52 -7.56
C ALA A 24 -3.60 -2.55 -8.67
N GLY A 25 -3.08 -2.75 -9.89
CA GLY A 25 -3.41 -1.87 -11.00
C GLY A 25 -2.82 -0.48 -10.85
N ILE A 26 -1.66 -0.35 -10.23
CA ILE A 26 -0.97 0.92 -10.01
C ILE A 26 0.35 0.87 -10.78
N SER A 27 0.66 1.92 -11.54
CA SER A 27 1.93 1.95 -12.25
C SER A 27 3.09 2.02 -11.26
N ARG A 28 4.25 1.48 -11.64
CA ARG A 28 5.41 1.45 -10.77
C ARG A 28 5.86 2.88 -10.40
N SER A 29 5.85 3.78 -11.35
CA SER A 29 6.27 5.16 -11.08
C SER A 29 5.29 5.86 -10.14
N SER A 30 3.99 5.63 -10.31
CA SER A 30 3.01 6.18 -9.37
C SER A 30 3.21 5.61 -7.97
N PHE A 31 3.42 4.30 -7.89
CA PHE A 31 3.65 3.63 -6.62
C PHE A 31 4.89 4.22 -5.92
N ASP A 32 5.98 4.37 -6.66
CA ASP A 32 7.22 4.92 -6.10
C ASP A 32 7.04 6.33 -5.57
N ARG A 33 6.32 7.19 -6.30
CA ARG A 33 6.06 8.56 -5.85
C ARG A 33 5.23 8.58 -4.57
N LYS A 34 4.24 7.71 -4.48
CA LYS A 34 3.38 7.64 -3.31
C LYS A 34 4.12 7.06 -2.11
N MET A 35 4.99 6.11 -2.35
CA MET A 35 5.81 5.54 -1.29
C MET A 35 6.84 6.52 -0.77
N SER A 36 7.30 7.45 -1.61
CA SER A 36 8.27 8.46 -1.17
C SER A 36 7.62 9.65 -0.47
N GLY A 37 6.29 9.72 -0.50
CA GLY A 37 5.57 10.82 0.13
C GLY A 37 5.24 11.98 -0.79
N SER A 38 5.63 11.89 -2.07
CA SER A 38 5.33 12.95 -3.04
C SER A 38 3.86 13.02 -3.43
N SER A 39 3.15 11.93 -3.27
CA SER A 39 1.72 11.85 -3.55
C SER A 39 1.09 10.92 -2.54
N GLU A 40 -0.22 10.98 -2.42
CA GLU A 40 -0.95 10.09 -1.52
C GLU A 40 -1.72 9.06 -2.34
N PHE A 41 -1.94 7.88 -1.75
CA PHE A 41 -2.81 6.89 -2.37
C PHE A 41 -4.24 7.37 -2.32
N THR A 42 -4.95 7.21 -3.43
CA THR A 42 -6.38 7.54 -3.46
C THR A 42 -7.16 6.44 -2.74
N ARG A 43 -8.42 6.74 -2.42
CA ARG A 43 -9.30 5.75 -1.79
C ARG A 43 -9.41 4.48 -2.65
N ASP A 44 -9.56 4.66 -3.95
CA ASP A 44 -9.68 3.55 -4.87
C ASP A 44 -8.41 2.69 -4.88
N GLU A 45 -7.25 3.35 -4.86
CA GLU A 45 -5.97 2.63 -4.81
C GLU A 45 -5.82 1.87 -3.50
N ILE A 46 -6.19 2.49 -2.39
CA ILE A 46 -6.14 1.82 -1.08
C ILE A 46 -7.03 0.58 -1.10
N SER A 47 -8.23 0.69 -1.67
CA SER A 47 -9.15 -0.43 -1.78
C SER A 47 -8.53 -1.58 -2.56
N ARG A 48 -7.86 -1.28 -3.66
CA ARG A 48 -7.18 -2.30 -4.47
C ARG A 48 -6.02 -2.93 -3.73
N ILE A 49 -5.27 -2.15 -2.97
CA ILE A 49 -4.16 -2.65 -2.16
C ILE A 49 -4.69 -3.59 -1.07
N VAL A 50 -5.77 -3.19 -0.40
CA VAL A 50 -6.40 -4.01 0.62
C VAL A 50 -6.81 -5.37 0.05
N THR A 51 -7.40 -5.36 -1.13
CA THR A 51 -7.82 -6.59 -1.79
C THR A 51 -6.61 -7.44 -2.19
N ALA A 52 -5.59 -6.81 -2.77
CA ALA A 52 -4.41 -7.54 -3.24
C ALA A 52 -3.64 -8.20 -2.10
N LEU A 53 -3.59 -7.57 -0.95
CA LEU A 53 -2.85 -8.07 0.21
C LEU A 53 -3.74 -8.69 1.27
N ASN A 54 -5.05 -8.72 1.02
CA ASN A 54 -6.03 -9.25 1.97
C ASN A 54 -5.85 -8.65 3.37
N LEU A 55 -5.75 -7.32 3.43
CA LEU A 55 -5.54 -6.62 4.68
C LEU A 55 -6.82 -6.54 5.49
N SER A 56 -6.69 -6.66 6.82
CA SER A 56 -7.81 -6.43 7.71
C SER A 56 -8.04 -4.92 7.86
N ALA A 57 -9.18 -4.54 8.44
CA ALA A 57 -9.45 -3.13 8.70
C ALA A 57 -8.39 -2.54 9.62
N GLU A 58 -7.95 -3.30 10.62
CA GLU A 58 -6.92 -2.86 11.54
C GLU A 58 -5.59 -2.63 10.83
N GLU A 59 -5.21 -3.58 9.96
CA GLU A 59 -3.97 -3.44 9.19
C GLU A 59 -4.04 -2.25 8.25
N THR A 60 -5.17 -2.05 7.62
CA THR A 60 -5.38 -0.91 6.72
C THR A 60 -5.22 0.40 7.47
N CYS A 61 -5.85 0.53 8.63
CA CYS A 61 -5.72 1.72 9.46
C CYS A 61 -4.28 1.94 9.88
N ASN A 62 -3.60 0.87 10.30
CA ASN A 62 -2.22 0.97 10.75
C ASN A 62 -1.29 1.46 9.64
N ILE A 63 -1.50 1.00 8.42
CA ILE A 63 -0.64 1.37 7.29
C ILE A 63 -0.96 2.78 6.77
N PHE A 64 -2.24 3.03 6.49
CA PHE A 64 -2.63 4.23 5.74
C PHE A 64 -3.09 5.40 6.60
N PHE A 65 -3.61 5.14 7.78
CA PHE A 65 -4.25 6.17 8.58
C PHE A 65 -3.63 6.37 9.96
N ALA A 66 -2.49 5.73 10.23
CA ALA A 66 -1.86 5.82 11.53
C ALA A 66 -1.46 7.26 11.90
N ASP A 67 -1.05 8.03 10.91
CA ASP A 67 -0.60 9.40 11.13
C ASP A 67 -1.72 10.36 11.48
N GLU A 68 -2.96 9.95 11.28
CA GLU A 68 -4.12 10.78 11.53
C GLU A 68 -4.68 10.62 12.94
N VAL A 69 -4.09 9.75 13.72
CA VAL A 69 -4.62 9.37 15.04
C VAL A 69 -3.97 10.16 16.16
N THR A 70 -2.95 10.90 15.92
CA THR A 70 -2.23 11.65 16.95
C THR A 70 -2.99 12.85 17.45
#